data_fcbe90222c2f1ad8b12a673d6df3bd26
#
_entry.id   fcbe90222c2f1ad8b12a673d6df3bd26
#
_cell.length_a   1.000
_cell.length_b   1.000
_cell.length_c   1.000
_cell.angle_alpha   90.00
_cell.angle_beta   90.00
_cell.angle_gamma   90.00
#
_symmetry.space_group_name_H-M   'P 1'
#
loop_
_entity.id
_entity.type
_entity.pdbx_description
1 polymer ?
#
loop_
_entity_poly.entity_id
_entity_poly.type
_entity_poly.pdbx_seq_one_letter_code
_entity_poly.pdbx_strand_id
1 'polypeptide(L)'
;MAKEKFERSKPHVNIGTIGHVDHGKTTLTAAISKTLSDNDGSHGTANADFTAFDMIDKAPEERERGITISIAHIEYETDARHYAHVDCPGHADYVKNMITGAAQMDGAILVIAATDGPMAQTREHILLARQVGVPYIVVFLNKCDMVDDEELIELVEMEVRELLDSYEFPGDDTPIIRGSALKALEGDKEWQEKIWELMDAVDSYIPTPERDVDKPFLMAVEDTMTITGRGTVATGRVERGVLHVNDPLEIVGIRETQNTVCTGIEMFRKLLDEAQAGDNIGCLLRGIKREEIVRGQVLCKPGSVTPHTEFEGQVYILTKEEGGRHTPFFDGYRPQFYFRTTDITGVAHLPEGTEMVMPGDNVTIKGELIHPIAMEEGLKFAIREGGRTVGSGRVTKIFK
;
A
#
# COMPACT_ATOMS: atom_id res chain seq x y z
N MET A 1 -3.81 -29.91 12.90
CA MET A 1 -4.87 -29.89 11.88
C MET A 1 -4.20 -29.56 10.56
N ALA A 2 -4.62 -30.16 9.43
CA ALA A 2 -4.13 -29.77 8.12
C ALA A 2 -4.67 -28.34 7.85
N LYS A 3 -3.81 -27.45 7.28
CA LYS A 3 -4.27 -26.13 6.86
C LYS A 3 -5.23 -26.27 5.67
N GLU A 4 -6.23 -25.42 5.61
CA GLU A 4 -7.15 -25.34 4.48
C GLU A 4 -6.41 -24.90 3.22
N LYS A 5 -6.91 -25.32 2.06
CA LYS A 5 -6.49 -24.79 0.77
C LYS A 5 -7.32 -23.57 0.42
N PHE A 6 -6.66 -22.57 -0.16
CA PHE A 6 -7.34 -21.42 -0.71
C PHE A 6 -7.98 -21.78 -2.06
N GLU A 7 -9.27 -21.51 -2.22
CA GLU A 7 -9.99 -21.70 -3.48
C GLU A 7 -10.31 -20.34 -4.11
N ARG A 8 -9.90 -20.14 -5.36
CA ARG A 8 -10.19 -18.92 -6.13
C ARG A 8 -11.59 -18.98 -6.72
N SER A 9 -12.60 -18.63 -5.94
CA SER A 9 -14.01 -18.62 -6.36
C SER A 9 -14.44 -17.27 -6.95
N LYS A 10 -13.76 -16.18 -6.57
CA LYS A 10 -14.09 -14.79 -6.95
C LYS A 10 -12.84 -14.03 -7.41
N PRO A 11 -13.00 -12.96 -8.22
CA PRO A 11 -11.90 -12.05 -8.53
C PRO A 11 -11.27 -11.48 -7.26
N HIS A 12 -9.93 -11.44 -7.21
CA HIS A 12 -9.18 -10.92 -6.08
C HIS A 12 -8.77 -9.47 -6.29
N VAL A 13 -9.07 -8.61 -5.31
CA VAL A 13 -8.77 -7.17 -5.32
C VAL A 13 -8.10 -6.77 -4.01
N ASN A 14 -7.02 -5.98 -4.10
CA ASN A 14 -6.37 -5.42 -2.94
C ASN A 14 -6.87 -4.01 -2.71
N ILE A 15 -7.47 -3.76 -1.57
CA ILE A 15 -7.85 -2.41 -1.13
C ILE A 15 -7.22 -2.10 0.20
N GLY A 16 -7.29 -0.86 0.65
CA GLY A 16 -6.83 -0.53 1.98
C GLY A 16 -7.28 0.84 2.44
N THR A 17 -7.14 1.09 3.73
CA THR A 17 -7.47 2.34 4.36
C THR A 17 -6.29 3.28 4.42
N ILE A 18 -6.49 4.52 3.97
CA ILE A 18 -5.54 5.64 4.05
C ILE A 18 -6.22 6.86 4.69
N GLY A 19 -5.46 7.80 5.19
CA GLY A 19 -5.99 9.03 5.81
C GLY A 19 -5.25 9.40 7.08
N HIS A 20 -5.66 10.51 7.70
CA HIS A 20 -5.01 11.08 8.86
C HIS A 20 -5.08 10.16 10.09
N VAL A 21 -4.16 10.34 11.06
CA VAL A 21 -4.23 9.69 12.38
C VAL A 21 -5.55 10.11 13.07
N ASP A 22 -6.13 9.22 13.86
CA ASP A 22 -7.40 9.41 14.59
C ASP A 22 -8.67 9.63 13.73
N HIS A 23 -8.59 9.55 12.40
CA HIS A 23 -9.77 9.57 11.54
C HIS A 23 -10.56 8.24 11.54
N GLY A 24 -10.05 7.19 12.18
CA GLY A 24 -10.75 5.93 12.40
C GLY A 24 -10.55 4.87 11.33
N LYS A 25 -9.38 4.82 10.66
CA LYS A 25 -9.02 3.80 9.65
C LYS A 25 -9.15 2.38 10.18
N THR A 26 -8.43 2.05 11.24
CA THR A 26 -8.46 0.72 11.86
C THR A 26 -9.83 0.37 12.44
N THR A 27 -10.55 1.38 12.97
CA THR A 27 -11.95 1.20 13.41
C THR A 27 -12.86 0.85 12.23
N LEU A 28 -12.68 1.50 11.08
CA LEU A 28 -13.44 1.17 9.86
C LEU A 28 -13.09 -0.23 9.36
N THR A 29 -11.81 -0.60 9.34
CA THR A 29 -11.35 -1.94 8.97
C THR A 29 -12.00 -3.02 9.85
N ALA A 30 -12.06 -2.80 11.18
CA ALA A 30 -12.77 -3.69 12.10
C ALA A 30 -14.29 -3.69 11.86
N ALA A 31 -14.90 -2.51 11.58
CA ALA A 31 -16.33 -2.39 11.30
C ALA A 31 -16.74 -3.12 10.02
N ILE A 32 -15.92 -3.05 8.95
CA ILE A 32 -16.14 -3.80 7.73
C ILE A 32 -16.14 -5.32 8.05
N SER A 33 -15.08 -5.83 8.71
CA SER A 33 -15.01 -7.26 9.03
C SER A 33 -16.18 -7.71 9.91
N LYS A 34 -16.62 -6.87 10.85
CA LYS A 34 -17.78 -7.15 11.72
C LYS A 34 -19.08 -7.20 10.95
N THR A 35 -19.35 -6.17 10.14
CA THR A 35 -20.61 -6.06 9.36
C THR A 35 -20.75 -7.23 8.38
N LEU A 36 -19.67 -7.60 7.68
CA LEU A 36 -19.69 -8.73 6.75
C LEU A 36 -19.82 -10.08 7.49
N SER A 37 -19.20 -10.23 8.67
CA SER A 37 -19.34 -11.39 9.52
C SER A 37 -20.77 -11.56 10.07
N ASP A 38 -21.48 -10.46 10.30
CA ASP A 38 -22.86 -10.45 10.80
C ASP A 38 -23.91 -10.61 9.70
N ASN A 39 -23.49 -10.82 8.44
CA ASN A 39 -24.41 -10.98 7.32
C ASN A 39 -25.35 -12.17 7.53
N ASP A 40 -26.64 -11.90 7.56
CA ASP A 40 -27.71 -12.91 7.71
C ASP A 40 -28.20 -13.48 6.37
N GLY A 41 -27.50 -13.17 5.28
CA GLY A 41 -27.84 -13.56 3.91
C GLY A 41 -28.60 -12.48 3.12
N SER A 42 -28.90 -11.34 3.73
CA SER A 42 -29.56 -10.21 3.03
C SER A 42 -28.66 -9.57 1.98
N HIS A 43 -27.33 -9.68 2.16
CA HIS A 43 -26.29 -9.21 1.24
C HIS A 43 -25.55 -10.37 0.53
N GLY A 44 -26.30 -11.37 0.07
CA GLY A 44 -25.78 -12.50 -0.71
C GLY A 44 -24.78 -13.36 0.07
N THR A 45 -23.68 -13.75 -0.59
CA THR A 45 -22.61 -14.63 -0.04
C THR A 45 -21.48 -13.86 0.65
N ALA A 46 -21.68 -12.55 0.90
CA ALA A 46 -20.68 -11.73 1.58
C ALA A 46 -20.35 -12.29 2.97
N ASN A 47 -19.08 -12.39 3.30
CA ASN A 47 -18.59 -12.98 4.54
C ASN A 47 -17.21 -12.46 4.94
N ALA A 48 -16.91 -12.52 6.23
CA ALA A 48 -15.60 -12.26 6.81
C ALA A 48 -15.41 -13.08 8.09
N ASP A 49 -14.16 -13.36 8.43
CA ASP A 49 -13.79 -13.71 9.80
C ASP A 49 -13.65 -12.41 10.58
N PHE A 50 -14.54 -12.17 11.55
CA PHE A 50 -14.48 -10.95 12.35
C PHE A 50 -13.09 -10.77 12.99
N THR A 51 -12.46 -9.66 12.68
CA THR A 51 -11.16 -9.27 13.24
C THR A 51 -11.36 -8.04 14.13
N ALA A 52 -11.26 -8.23 15.44
CA ALA A 52 -11.40 -7.14 16.39
C ALA A 52 -10.24 -6.13 16.27
N PHE A 53 -10.49 -4.89 16.68
CA PHE A 53 -9.52 -3.79 16.61
C PHE A 53 -8.14 -4.17 17.21
N ASP A 54 -8.13 -4.78 18.40
CA ASP A 54 -6.90 -5.22 19.09
C ASP A 54 -6.20 -6.42 18.44
N MET A 55 -6.85 -7.05 17.48
CA MET A 55 -6.28 -8.11 16.64
C MET A 55 -5.73 -7.57 15.31
N ILE A 56 -6.08 -6.35 14.92
CA ILE A 56 -5.50 -5.61 13.82
C ILE A 56 -4.20 -4.95 14.32
N ASP A 57 -4.30 -4.08 15.33
CA ASP A 57 -3.16 -3.45 16.02
C ASP A 57 -2.63 -4.41 17.11
N LYS A 58 -1.72 -5.30 16.71
CA LYS A 58 -1.25 -6.41 17.56
C LYS A 58 -0.07 -6.06 18.44
N ALA A 59 0.79 -5.15 17.99
CA ALA A 59 2.02 -4.82 18.72
C ALA A 59 1.70 -4.12 20.05
N PRO A 60 2.44 -4.44 21.13
CA PRO A 60 2.22 -3.77 22.42
C PRO A 60 2.32 -2.24 22.30
N GLU A 61 3.22 -1.74 21.47
CA GLU A 61 3.42 -0.31 21.24
C GLU A 61 2.23 0.33 20.50
N GLU A 62 1.59 -0.36 19.56
CA GLU A 62 0.38 0.07 18.88
C GLU A 62 -0.78 0.24 19.86
N ARG A 63 -0.96 -0.74 20.75
CA ARG A 63 -2.01 -0.72 21.78
C ARG A 63 -1.78 0.37 22.85
N GLU A 64 -0.52 0.56 23.27
CA GLU A 64 -0.17 1.57 24.26
C GLU A 64 -0.37 2.99 23.74
N ARG A 65 -0.02 3.22 22.48
CA ARG A 65 -0.13 4.53 21.83
C ARG A 65 -1.49 4.80 21.18
N GLY A 66 -2.28 3.76 20.93
CA GLY A 66 -3.55 3.84 20.20
C GLY A 66 -3.39 4.22 18.72
N ILE A 67 -2.24 3.90 18.12
CA ILE A 67 -1.94 4.21 16.71
C ILE A 67 -1.39 2.98 15.99
N THR A 68 -1.79 2.81 14.74
CA THR A 68 -1.25 1.76 13.87
C THR A 68 0.18 2.12 13.45
N ILE A 69 1.11 1.19 13.64
CA ILE A 69 2.53 1.32 13.27
C ILE A 69 2.85 0.44 12.07
N SER A 70 2.44 -0.82 12.16
CA SER A 70 2.71 -1.84 11.14
C SER A 70 1.52 -1.99 10.21
N ILE A 71 1.78 -2.43 8.99
CA ILE A 71 0.72 -2.78 8.04
C ILE A 71 0.02 -4.04 8.55
N ALA A 72 -1.31 -4.02 8.60
CA ALA A 72 -2.11 -5.21 8.87
C ALA A 72 -2.87 -5.63 7.62
N HIS A 73 -3.01 -6.94 7.44
CA HIS A 73 -3.77 -7.53 6.34
C HIS A 73 -4.92 -8.35 6.89
N ILE A 74 -6.12 -8.10 6.42
CA ILE A 74 -7.30 -8.92 6.69
C ILE A 74 -7.94 -9.34 5.36
N GLU A 75 -8.70 -10.44 5.40
CA GLU A 75 -9.46 -10.90 4.23
C GLU A 75 -10.96 -10.84 4.51
N TYR A 76 -11.72 -10.58 3.46
CA TYR A 76 -13.17 -10.70 3.44
C TYR A 76 -13.71 -10.79 2.02
N GLU A 77 -14.97 -11.13 1.89
CA GLU A 77 -15.64 -11.27 0.60
C GLU A 77 -16.95 -10.50 0.56
N THR A 78 -17.20 -9.83 -0.55
CA THR A 78 -18.54 -9.42 -0.96
C THR A 78 -19.17 -10.52 -1.82
N ASP A 79 -20.38 -10.32 -2.30
CA ASP A 79 -20.99 -11.25 -3.26
C ASP A 79 -20.17 -11.32 -4.57
N ALA A 80 -19.59 -10.20 -4.99
CA ALA A 80 -18.85 -10.06 -6.24
C ALA A 80 -17.37 -10.43 -6.17
N ARG A 81 -16.68 -10.20 -5.04
CA ARG A 81 -15.22 -10.20 -4.97
C ARG A 81 -14.66 -10.73 -3.65
N HIS A 82 -13.41 -11.23 -3.73
CA HIS A 82 -12.54 -11.50 -2.59
C HIS A 82 -11.57 -10.33 -2.40
N TYR A 83 -11.47 -9.81 -1.19
CA TYR A 83 -10.63 -8.68 -0.84
C TYR A 83 -9.50 -9.05 0.11
N ALA A 84 -8.28 -8.60 -0.24
CA ALA A 84 -7.21 -8.38 0.72
C ALA A 84 -7.26 -6.91 1.15
N HIS A 85 -7.52 -6.64 2.40
CA HIS A 85 -7.57 -5.29 2.96
C HIS A 85 -6.29 -4.97 3.71
N VAL A 86 -5.67 -3.87 3.34
CA VAL A 86 -4.41 -3.37 3.89
C VAL A 86 -4.71 -2.18 4.81
N ASP A 87 -4.61 -2.37 6.11
CA ASP A 87 -4.74 -1.26 7.06
C ASP A 87 -3.40 -0.53 7.21
N CYS A 88 -3.37 0.75 6.81
CA CYS A 88 -2.16 1.55 6.78
C CYS A 88 -2.06 2.48 7.99
N PRO A 89 -0.83 2.70 8.53
CA PRO A 89 -0.62 3.70 9.58
C PRO A 89 -0.95 5.10 9.08
N GLY A 90 -1.49 5.93 9.98
CA GLY A 90 -1.85 7.33 9.70
C GLY A 90 -0.81 8.35 10.15
N HIS A 91 0.10 7.97 11.06
CA HIS A 91 1.05 8.88 11.68
C HIS A 91 2.26 9.15 10.77
N ALA A 92 2.73 10.40 10.73
CA ALA A 92 3.83 10.86 9.89
C ALA A 92 5.14 10.07 10.08
N ASP A 93 5.43 9.57 11.28
CA ASP A 93 6.63 8.77 11.57
C ASP A 93 6.63 7.43 10.82
N TYR A 94 5.46 6.92 10.43
CA TYR A 94 5.29 5.60 9.80
C TYR A 94 4.93 5.67 8.31
N VAL A 95 5.15 6.80 7.67
CA VAL A 95 4.87 7.03 6.24
C VAL A 95 5.53 5.97 5.34
N LYS A 96 6.70 5.45 5.70
CA LYS A 96 7.34 4.35 4.94
C LYS A 96 6.47 3.10 4.89
N ASN A 97 5.80 2.76 6.00
CA ASN A 97 4.89 1.63 6.04
C ASN A 97 3.60 1.94 5.26
N MET A 98 3.10 3.18 5.35
CA MET A 98 1.98 3.63 4.53
C MET A 98 2.29 3.51 3.03
N ILE A 99 3.46 3.98 2.56
CA ILE A 99 3.86 3.85 1.16
C ILE A 99 3.91 2.38 0.73
N THR A 100 4.50 1.51 1.57
CA THR A 100 4.55 0.07 1.29
C THR A 100 3.17 -0.56 1.18
N GLY A 101 2.26 -0.20 2.09
CA GLY A 101 0.87 -0.67 2.05
C GLY A 101 0.13 -0.15 0.82
N ALA A 102 0.23 1.15 0.55
CA ALA A 102 -0.43 1.76 -0.60
C ALA A 102 0.05 1.19 -1.95
N ALA A 103 1.32 0.84 -2.06
CA ALA A 103 1.87 0.22 -3.28
C ALA A 103 1.25 -1.16 -3.59
N GLN A 104 0.59 -1.78 -2.63
CA GLN A 104 -0.10 -3.07 -2.80
C GLN A 104 -1.54 -2.92 -3.27
N MET A 105 -2.14 -1.72 -3.16
CA MET A 105 -3.55 -1.49 -3.39
C MET A 105 -3.90 -1.35 -4.88
N ASP A 106 -5.03 -1.93 -5.25
CA ASP A 106 -5.69 -1.73 -6.54
C ASP A 106 -6.70 -0.55 -6.45
N GLY A 107 -7.08 -0.19 -5.24
CA GLY A 107 -7.86 0.98 -4.88
C GLY A 107 -7.76 1.27 -3.39
N ALA A 108 -8.04 2.49 -2.97
CA ALA A 108 -7.96 2.91 -1.57
C ALA A 108 -9.30 3.43 -1.05
N ILE A 109 -9.55 3.22 0.24
CA ILE A 109 -10.62 3.89 1.00
C ILE A 109 -9.95 5.03 1.78
N LEU A 110 -10.24 6.25 1.39
CA LEU A 110 -9.78 7.45 2.09
C LEU A 110 -10.73 7.76 3.25
N VAL A 111 -10.22 7.65 4.48
CA VAL A 111 -11.01 7.88 5.69
C VAL A 111 -10.77 9.29 6.20
N ILE A 112 -11.83 10.08 6.28
CA ILE A 112 -11.82 11.47 6.77
C ILE A 112 -12.86 11.60 7.86
N ALA A 113 -12.49 12.19 9.01
CA ALA A 113 -13.48 12.51 10.06
C ALA A 113 -14.27 13.76 9.65
N ALA A 114 -15.60 13.68 9.69
CA ALA A 114 -16.50 14.80 9.40
C ALA A 114 -16.30 15.97 10.38
N THR A 115 -15.82 15.68 11.60
CA THR A 115 -15.52 16.67 12.63
C THR A 115 -14.30 17.53 12.32
N ASP A 116 -13.34 17.02 11.55
CA ASP A 116 -12.02 17.61 11.38
C ASP A 116 -11.74 18.04 9.91
N GLY A 117 -12.42 17.41 8.95
CA GLY A 117 -12.16 17.59 7.54
C GLY A 117 -10.78 17.07 7.09
N PRO A 118 -10.31 17.44 5.88
CA PRO A 118 -9.00 17.04 5.38
C PRO A 118 -7.84 17.67 6.15
N MET A 119 -6.98 16.84 6.74
CA MET A 119 -5.83 17.22 7.54
C MET A 119 -4.51 17.07 6.78
N ALA A 120 -3.38 17.42 7.41
CA ALA A 120 -2.06 17.40 6.75
C ALA A 120 -1.68 16.01 6.22
N GLN A 121 -1.87 14.93 7.01
CA GLN A 121 -1.57 13.57 6.53
C GLN A 121 -2.60 13.09 5.51
N THR A 122 -3.83 13.62 5.49
CA THR A 122 -4.80 13.32 4.42
C THR A 122 -4.23 13.71 3.06
N ARG A 123 -3.70 14.94 2.96
CA ARG A 123 -3.05 15.46 1.75
C ARG A 123 -1.82 14.64 1.36
N GLU A 124 -0.96 14.34 2.33
CA GLU A 124 0.24 13.52 2.09
C GLU A 124 -0.12 12.09 1.62
N HIS A 125 -1.16 11.47 2.20
CA HIS A 125 -1.58 10.13 1.82
C HIS A 125 -2.19 10.07 0.42
N ILE A 126 -2.98 11.06 0.01
CA ILE A 126 -3.52 11.14 -1.36
C ILE A 126 -2.37 11.30 -2.36
N LEU A 127 -1.43 12.21 -2.08
CA LEU A 127 -0.24 12.40 -2.90
C LEU A 127 0.57 11.11 -3.06
N LEU A 128 0.86 10.44 -1.93
CA LEU A 128 1.64 9.21 -1.94
C LEU A 128 0.90 8.06 -2.65
N ALA A 129 -0.41 7.92 -2.44
CA ALA A 129 -1.23 6.95 -3.18
C ALA A 129 -1.13 7.18 -4.69
N ARG A 130 -1.21 8.45 -5.14
CA ARG A 130 -1.04 8.81 -6.55
C ARG A 130 0.35 8.44 -7.06
N GLN A 131 1.40 8.70 -6.29
CA GLN A 131 2.79 8.43 -6.65
C GLN A 131 3.09 6.93 -6.79
N VAL A 132 2.62 6.12 -5.85
CA VAL A 132 2.81 4.65 -5.93
C VAL A 132 1.89 4.01 -6.97
N GLY A 133 0.91 4.75 -7.47
CA GLY A 133 0.05 4.34 -8.58
C GLY A 133 -1.25 3.69 -8.18
N VAL A 134 -1.78 3.98 -6.99
CA VAL A 134 -3.17 3.64 -6.64
C VAL A 134 -4.11 4.35 -7.64
N PRO A 135 -4.89 3.61 -8.42
CA PRO A 135 -5.63 4.21 -9.52
C PRO A 135 -7.00 4.79 -9.11
N TYR A 136 -7.58 4.30 -8.03
CA TYR A 136 -8.94 4.65 -7.59
C TYR A 136 -8.99 4.92 -6.10
N ILE A 137 -9.80 5.91 -5.70
CA ILE A 137 -10.11 6.24 -4.30
C ILE A 137 -11.62 6.26 -4.13
N VAL A 138 -12.10 5.63 -3.05
CA VAL A 138 -13.46 5.80 -2.52
C VAL A 138 -13.32 6.50 -1.17
N VAL A 139 -14.21 7.42 -0.83
CA VAL A 139 -14.13 8.16 0.42
C VAL A 139 -15.14 7.64 1.43
N PHE A 140 -14.70 7.43 2.66
CA PHE A 140 -15.57 7.21 3.81
C PHE A 140 -15.47 8.41 4.76
N LEU A 141 -16.53 9.22 4.79
CA LEU A 141 -16.65 10.35 5.70
C LEU A 141 -17.15 9.83 7.05
N ASN A 142 -16.20 9.63 7.95
CA ASN A 142 -16.39 8.97 9.25
C ASN A 142 -16.83 9.97 10.34
N LYS A 143 -17.32 9.44 11.47
CA LYS A 143 -17.77 10.19 12.65
C LYS A 143 -18.95 11.14 12.35
N CYS A 144 -19.79 10.83 11.37
CA CYS A 144 -20.97 11.63 11.06
C CYS A 144 -21.99 11.63 12.21
N ASP A 145 -21.96 10.62 13.09
CA ASP A 145 -22.77 10.57 14.32
C ASP A 145 -22.43 11.68 15.33
N MET A 146 -21.31 12.38 15.16
CA MET A 146 -20.85 13.46 16.03
C MET A 146 -21.15 14.87 15.48
N VAL A 147 -21.72 14.96 14.27
CA VAL A 147 -22.00 16.24 13.60
C VAL A 147 -23.49 16.34 13.32
N ASP A 148 -24.17 17.26 14.03
CA ASP A 148 -25.62 17.49 13.89
C ASP A 148 -25.95 18.46 12.72
N ASP A 149 -24.94 19.16 12.19
CA ASP A 149 -25.11 20.18 11.16
C ASP A 149 -24.81 19.59 9.77
N GLU A 150 -25.86 19.39 8.97
CA GLU A 150 -25.80 18.87 7.62
C GLU A 150 -24.98 19.77 6.67
N GLU A 151 -25.09 21.12 6.82
CA GLU A 151 -24.34 22.06 5.98
C GLU A 151 -22.83 21.94 6.21
N LEU A 152 -22.41 21.61 7.44
CA LEU A 152 -21.01 21.36 7.75
C LEU A 152 -20.48 20.09 7.08
N ILE A 153 -21.29 19.02 7.06
CA ILE A 153 -20.94 17.77 6.38
C ILE A 153 -20.79 18.01 4.87
N GLU A 154 -21.72 18.74 4.25
CA GLU A 154 -21.66 19.10 2.83
C GLU A 154 -20.42 19.94 2.50
N LEU A 155 -20.04 20.87 3.39
CA LEU A 155 -18.83 21.68 3.20
C LEU A 155 -17.57 20.82 3.23
N VAL A 156 -17.47 19.85 4.15
CA VAL A 156 -16.35 18.92 4.21
C VAL A 156 -16.30 18.05 2.95
N GLU A 157 -17.43 17.58 2.42
CA GLU A 157 -17.47 16.84 1.17
C GLU A 157 -16.94 17.67 -0.01
N MET A 158 -17.33 18.93 -0.10
CA MET A 158 -16.83 19.84 -1.14
C MET A 158 -15.31 20.00 -1.04
N GLU A 159 -14.78 20.22 0.16
CA GLU A 159 -13.33 20.34 0.38
C GLU A 159 -12.59 19.06 -0.01
N VAL A 160 -13.16 17.89 0.28
CA VAL A 160 -12.60 16.59 -0.12
C VAL A 160 -12.56 16.44 -1.63
N ARG A 161 -13.63 16.81 -2.35
CA ARG A 161 -13.68 16.76 -3.81
C ARG A 161 -12.65 17.67 -4.47
N GLU A 162 -12.55 18.92 -4.02
CA GLU A 162 -11.53 19.87 -4.48
C GLU A 162 -10.11 19.34 -4.21
N LEU A 163 -9.90 18.73 -3.06
CA LEU A 163 -8.63 18.14 -2.70
C LEU A 163 -8.26 16.97 -3.64
N LEU A 164 -9.19 16.07 -3.92
CA LEU A 164 -8.97 14.94 -4.83
C LEU A 164 -8.62 15.43 -6.25
N ASP A 165 -9.35 16.43 -6.77
CA ASP A 165 -9.08 17.03 -8.07
C ASP A 165 -7.67 17.66 -8.13
N SER A 166 -7.21 18.29 -7.06
CA SER A 166 -5.87 18.88 -6.97
C SER A 166 -4.74 17.85 -7.08
N TYR A 167 -5.02 16.58 -6.78
CA TYR A 167 -4.10 15.44 -6.93
C TYR A 167 -4.45 14.52 -8.11
N GLU A 168 -5.23 15.03 -9.08
CA GLU A 168 -5.60 14.32 -10.30
C GLU A 168 -6.43 13.04 -10.09
N PHE A 169 -7.21 12.97 -9.02
CA PHE A 169 -8.30 12.03 -8.87
C PHE A 169 -9.62 12.71 -9.24
N PRO A 170 -10.58 12.01 -9.86
CA PRO A 170 -11.84 12.64 -10.30
C PRO A 170 -12.75 12.93 -9.09
N GLY A 171 -12.59 14.11 -8.47
CA GLY A 171 -13.27 14.47 -7.24
C GLY A 171 -14.80 14.43 -7.35
N ASP A 172 -15.36 14.93 -8.46
CA ASP A 172 -16.80 14.94 -8.69
C ASP A 172 -17.39 13.54 -8.84
N ASP A 173 -16.66 12.62 -9.49
CA ASP A 173 -17.12 11.25 -9.75
C ASP A 173 -16.78 10.28 -8.60
N THR A 174 -15.92 10.69 -7.66
CA THR A 174 -15.49 9.85 -6.54
C THR A 174 -16.65 9.63 -5.56
N PRO A 175 -17.02 8.36 -5.26
CA PRO A 175 -18.03 8.06 -4.25
C PRO A 175 -17.59 8.54 -2.86
N ILE A 176 -18.48 9.24 -2.15
CA ILE A 176 -18.30 9.64 -0.76
C ILE A 176 -19.45 9.07 0.05
N ILE A 177 -19.14 8.18 0.98
CA ILE A 177 -20.11 7.54 1.85
C ILE A 177 -19.98 8.13 3.26
N ARG A 178 -21.09 8.66 3.79
CA ARG A 178 -21.21 9.19 5.15
C ARG A 178 -21.48 8.07 6.13
N GLY A 179 -20.74 8.00 7.24
CA GLY A 179 -20.93 6.93 8.19
C GLY A 179 -20.29 7.15 9.55
N SER A 180 -20.49 6.18 10.42
CA SER A 180 -19.82 6.06 11.72
C SER A 180 -19.29 4.64 11.87
N ALA A 181 -17.98 4.50 11.71
CA ALA A 181 -17.31 3.20 11.84
C ALA A 181 -17.46 2.64 13.27
N LEU A 182 -17.42 3.51 14.29
CA LEU A 182 -17.58 3.08 15.67
C LEU A 182 -18.99 2.54 15.95
N LYS A 183 -20.03 3.23 15.53
CA LYS A 183 -21.43 2.80 15.70
C LYS A 183 -21.72 1.51 14.92
N ALA A 184 -21.21 1.39 13.70
CA ALA A 184 -21.32 0.16 12.93
C ALA A 184 -20.62 -1.03 13.65
N LEU A 185 -19.43 -0.80 14.21
CA LEU A 185 -18.69 -1.81 14.98
C LEU A 185 -19.43 -2.20 16.28
N GLU A 186 -20.14 -1.27 16.92
CA GLU A 186 -21.02 -1.51 18.08
C GLU A 186 -22.29 -2.30 17.72
N GLY A 187 -22.58 -2.49 16.42
CA GLY A 187 -23.69 -3.27 15.90
C GLY A 187 -24.95 -2.47 15.62
N ASP A 188 -24.87 -1.14 15.55
CA ASP A 188 -25.97 -0.29 15.13
C ASP A 188 -26.29 -0.54 13.66
N LYS A 189 -27.54 -0.96 13.39
CA LYS A 189 -27.97 -1.41 12.07
C LYS A 189 -27.97 -0.30 11.02
N GLU A 190 -28.35 0.92 11.39
CA GLU A 190 -28.35 2.07 10.47
C GLU A 190 -26.93 2.35 9.97
N TRP A 191 -25.95 2.30 10.87
CA TRP A 191 -24.55 2.53 10.52
C TRP A 191 -23.88 1.32 9.86
N GLN A 192 -24.36 0.10 10.12
CA GLN A 192 -23.94 -1.09 9.35
C GLN A 192 -24.42 -1.02 7.90
N GLU A 193 -25.62 -0.48 7.61
CA GLU A 193 -26.05 -0.22 6.22
C GLU A 193 -25.11 0.74 5.48
N LYS A 194 -24.50 1.71 6.18
CA LYS A 194 -23.50 2.59 5.57
C LYS A 194 -22.19 1.85 5.24
N ILE A 195 -21.84 0.80 5.98
CA ILE A 195 -20.72 -0.08 5.61
C ILE A 195 -21.06 -0.90 4.36
N TRP A 196 -22.31 -1.39 4.22
CA TRP A 196 -22.74 -2.06 3.00
C TRP A 196 -22.71 -1.11 1.80
N GLU A 197 -23.22 0.11 1.95
CA GLU A 197 -23.14 1.16 0.93
C GLU A 197 -21.68 1.45 0.50
N LEU A 198 -20.76 1.47 1.45
CA LEU A 198 -19.32 1.59 1.16
C LEU A 198 -18.82 0.40 0.33
N MET A 199 -19.17 -0.83 0.70
CA MET A 199 -18.72 -2.01 -0.03
C MET A 199 -19.31 -2.09 -1.43
N ASP A 200 -20.56 -1.69 -1.62
CA ASP A 200 -21.21 -1.57 -2.93
C ASP A 200 -20.52 -0.52 -3.82
N ALA A 201 -20.12 0.61 -3.21
CA ALA A 201 -19.33 1.63 -3.91
C ALA A 201 -17.94 1.11 -4.31
N VAL A 202 -17.26 0.38 -3.43
CA VAL A 202 -15.97 -0.26 -3.72
C VAL A 202 -16.11 -1.29 -4.84
N ASP A 203 -17.14 -2.16 -4.79
CA ASP A 203 -17.41 -3.18 -5.80
C ASP A 203 -17.72 -2.58 -7.20
N SER A 204 -18.42 -1.46 -7.24
CA SER A 204 -18.86 -0.84 -8.49
C SER A 204 -17.85 0.14 -9.08
N TYR A 205 -17.17 0.94 -8.24
CA TYR A 205 -16.31 2.03 -8.69
C TYR A 205 -14.87 1.58 -8.97
N ILE A 206 -14.33 0.63 -8.18
CA ILE A 206 -12.99 0.10 -8.40
C ILE A 206 -13.09 -1.08 -9.37
N PRO A 207 -12.54 -1.00 -10.59
CA PRO A 207 -12.62 -2.11 -11.54
C PRO A 207 -11.79 -3.31 -11.07
N THR A 208 -12.13 -4.51 -11.56
CA THR A 208 -11.26 -5.69 -11.38
C THR A 208 -9.95 -5.45 -12.11
N PRO A 209 -8.80 -5.49 -11.41
CA PRO A 209 -7.52 -5.15 -12.01
C PRO A 209 -7.05 -6.20 -13.02
N GLU A 210 -6.46 -5.75 -14.11
CA GLU A 210 -5.74 -6.63 -15.02
C GLU A 210 -4.44 -7.09 -14.37
N ARG A 211 -4.10 -8.37 -14.51
CA ARG A 211 -2.94 -8.98 -13.88
C ARG A 211 -1.91 -9.45 -14.91
N ASP A 212 -0.68 -9.01 -14.74
CA ASP A 212 0.47 -9.39 -15.60
C ASP A 212 0.95 -10.83 -15.29
N VAL A 213 0.11 -11.83 -15.49
CA VAL A 213 0.41 -13.24 -15.16
C VAL A 213 1.40 -13.89 -16.13
N ASP A 214 1.50 -13.40 -17.36
CA ASP A 214 2.38 -13.96 -18.40
C ASP A 214 3.84 -13.50 -18.30
N LYS A 215 4.11 -12.48 -17.45
CA LYS A 215 5.47 -11.99 -17.21
C LYS A 215 6.24 -12.89 -16.23
N PRO A 216 7.58 -12.85 -16.23
CA PRO A 216 8.37 -13.55 -15.21
C PRO A 216 7.97 -13.13 -13.80
N PHE A 217 7.84 -14.09 -12.88
CA PHE A 217 7.48 -13.85 -11.49
C PHE A 217 8.38 -12.81 -10.83
N LEU A 218 7.75 -11.89 -10.09
CA LEU A 218 8.39 -10.89 -9.24
C LEU A 218 7.51 -10.59 -8.03
N MET A 219 8.13 -10.59 -6.84
CA MET A 219 7.52 -10.18 -5.58
C MET A 219 8.51 -9.33 -4.78
N ALA A 220 8.11 -8.12 -4.39
CA ALA A 220 8.89 -7.30 -3.46
C ALA A 220 8.77 -7.85 -2.04
N VAL A 221 9.91 -7.96 -1.33
CA VAL A 221 9.94 -8.41 0.06
C VAL A 221 9.54 -7.26 0.99
N GLU A 222 8.48 -7.46 1.75
CA GLU A 222 7.96 -6.49 2.72
C GLU A 222 8.41 -6.80 4.14
N ASP A 223 8.30 -8.08 4.51
CA ASP A 223 8.73 -8.55 5.82
C ASP A 223 9.27 -9.97 5.72
N THR A 224 10.00 -10.38 6.76
CA THR A 224 10.58 -11.71 6.86
C THR A 224 10.38 -12.28 8.24
N MET A 225 9.96 -13.52 8.32
CA MET A 225 9.74 -14.20 9.57
C MET A 225 10.29 -15.63 9.55
N THR A 226 10.54 -16.18 10.71
CA THR A 226 10.93 -17.58 10.85
C THR A 226 9.78 -18.39 11.42
N ILE A 227 9.41 -19.47 10.74
CA ILE A 227 8.46 -20.46 11.27
C ILE A 227 9.26 -21.64 11.82
N THR A 228 9.15 -21.88 13.12
CA THR A 228 9.85 -22.99 13.80
C THR A 228 9.58 -24.31 13.10
N GLY A 229 10.65 -25.01 12.70
CA GLY A 229 10.57 -26.31 12.01
C GLY A 229 10.22 -26.25 10.52
N ARG A 230 9.95 -25.06 9.95
CA ARG A 230 9.63 -24.89 8.52
C ARG A 230 10.65 -24.02 7.77
N GLY A 231 11.23 -23.01 8.40
CA GLY A 231 12.25 -22.14 7.80
C GLY A 231 11.83 -20.68 7.71
N THR A 232 12.48 -19.96 6.82
CA THR A 232 12.26 -18.52 6.59
C THR A 232 11.13 -18.32 5.59
N VAL A 233 10.23 -17.41 5.93
CA VAL A 233 9.14 -16.93 5.07
C VAL A 233 9.41 -15.47 4.72
N ALA A 234 9.34 -15.14 3.44
CA ALA A 234 9.27 -13.76 2.95
C ALA A 234 7.84 -13.45 2.59
N THR A 235 7.32 -12.32 3.06
CA THR A 235 5.98 -11.83 2.74
C THR A 235 6.03 -10.70 1.74
N GLY A 236 5.02 -10.56 0.92
CA GLY A 236 4.86 -9.50 -0.05
C GLY A 236 3.73 -9.72 -1.02
N ARG A 237 3.45 -8.69 -1.82
CA ARG A 237 2.53 -8.79 -2.96
C ARG A 237 3.28 -9.27 -4.18
N VAL A 238 2.69 -10.21 -4.90
CA VAL A 238 3.17 -10.61 -6.24
C VAL A 238 2.89 -9.47 -7.22
N GLU A 239 3.94 -8.82 -7.73
CA GLU A 239 3.80 -7.71 -8.68
C GLU A 239 3.38 -8.21 -10.06
N ARG A 240 3.96 -9.36 -10.50
CA ARG A 240 3.72 -9.96 -11.80
C ARG A 240 4.08 -11.44 -11.81
N GLY A 241 3.58 -12.15 -12.82
CA GLY A 241 3.85 -13.55 -13.07
C GLY A 241 3.10 -14.51 -12.15
N VAL A 242 3.49 -15.77 -12.25
CA VAL A 242 2.96 -16.89 -11.45
C VAL A 242 4.13 -17.60 -10.77
N LEU A 243 3.93 -18.03 -9.54
CA LEU A 243 4.86 -18.83 -8.73
C LEU A 243 4.19 -20.14 -8.32
N HIS A 244 4.87 -21.25 -8.59
CA HIS A 244 4.45 -22.56 -8.09
C HIS A 244 5.34 -23.06 -6.95
N VAL A 245 4.81 -23.94 -6.14
CA VAL A 245 5.61 -24.66 -5.14
C VAL A 245 6.68 -25.50 -5.87
N ASN A 246 7.92 -25.40 -5.38
CA ASN A 246 9.17 -25.96 -5.94
C ASN A 246 9.79 -25.15 -7.10
N ASP A 247 9.26 -24.01 -7.49
CA ASP A 247 9.93 -23.16 -8.46
C ASP A 247 11.26 -22.63 -7.90
N PRO A 248 12.32 -22.56 -8.74
CA PRO A 248 13.57 -21.90 -8.38
C PRO A 248 13.37 -20.38 -8.37
N LEU A 249 14.00 -19.71 -7.40
CA LEU A 249 13.93 -18.27 -7.20
C LEU A 249 15.32 -17.67 -6.99
N GLU A 250 15.45 -16.42 -7.34
CA GLU A 250 16.55 -15.55 -6.91
C GLU A 250 16.06 -14.48 -5.93
N ILE A 251 16.92 -14.17 -4.95
CA ILE A 251 16.77 -13.04 -4.04
C ILE A 251 17.71 -11.95 -4.55
N VAL A 252 17.16 -10.83 -5.04
CA VAL A 252 17.91 -9.80 -5.76
C VAL A 252 17.80 -8.45 -5.05
N GLY A 253 18.90 -7.70 -5.03
CA GLY A 253 19.01 -6.34 -4.49
C GLY A 253 19.61 -6.28 -3.10
N ILE A 254 20.13 -5.11 -2.71
CA ILE A 254 20.74 -4.73 -1.44
C ILE A 254 22.01 -5.54 -1.10
N ARG A 255 21.94 -6.86 -1.27
CA ARG A 255 23.01 -7.83 -1.01
C ARG A 255 23.37 -8.60 -2.28
N GLU A 256 24.37 -9.46 -2.19
CA GLU A 256 24.67 -10.41 -3.28
C GLU A 256 23.45 -11.27 -3.60
N THR A 257 23.22 -11.48 -4.90
CA THR A 257 22.13 -12.33 -5.38
C THR A 257 22.29 -13.76 -4.90
N GLN A 258 21.23 -14.32 -4.34
CA GLN A 258 21.20 -15.68 -3.81
C GLN A 258 20.13 -16.51 -4.51
N ASN A 259 20.43 -17.79 -4.71
CA ASN A 259 19.47 -18.74 -5.27
C ASN A 259 18.74 -19.49 -4.14
N THR A 260 17.45 -19.72 -4.32
CA THR A 260 16.61 -20.48 -3.40
C THR A 260 15.51 -21.21 -4.16
N VAL A 261 14.63 -21.87 -3.44
CA VAL A 261 13.45 -22.58 -4.00
C VAL A 261 12.26 -22.27 -3.11
N CYS A 262 11.13 -21.95 -3.71
CA CYS A 262 9.85 -21.84 -3.03
C CYS A 262 9.42 -23.23 -2.54
N THR A 263 9.31 -23.46 -1.23
CA THR A 263 8.87 -24.75 -0.67
C THR A 263 7.43 -24.77 -0.18
N GLY A 264 6.78 -23.63 -0.20
CA GLY A 264 5.37 -23.50 0.16
C GLY A 264 4.90 -22.06 -0.01
N ILE A 265 3.63 -21.92 -0.30
CA ILE A 265 2.95 -20.63 -0.48
C ILE A 265 1.75 -20.60 0.44
N GLU A 266 1.58 -19.50 1.15
CA GLU A 266 0.44 -19.26 2.04
C GLU A 266 -0.14 -17.86 1.80
N MET A 267 -1.46 -17.76 1.79
CA MET A 267 -2.21 -16.52 1.79
C MET A 267 -3.31 -16.63 2.85
N PHE A 268 -3.39 -15.65 3.77
CA PHE A 268 -4.34 -15.66 4.89
C PHE A 268 -4.39 -16.99 5.66
N ARG A 269 -3.19 -17.56 5.94
CA ARG A 269 -3.00 -18.86 6.62
C ARG A 269 -3.52 -20.10 5.88
N LYS A 270 -4.05 -19.94 4.66
CA LYS A 270 -4.45 -21.02 3.76
C LYS A 270 -3.29 -21.37 2.82
N LEU A 271 -3.19 -22.65 2.44
CA LEU A 271 -2.14 -23.11 1.51
C LEU A 271 -2.56 -22.85 0.08
N LEU A 272 -1.59 -22.42 -0.76
CA LEU A 272 -1.75 -22.30 -2.20
C LEU A 272 -0.79 -23.27 -2.90
N ASP A 273 -1.25 -23.88 -4.00
CA ASP A 273 -0.38 -24.63 -4.92
C ASP A 273 0.38 -23.67 -5.85
N GLU A 274 -0.24 -22.53 -6.17
CA GLU A 274 0.32 -21.44 -6.97
C GLU A 274 -0.11 -20.07 -6.46
N ALA A 275 0.74 -19.06 -6.65
CA ALA A 275 0.43 -17.65 -6.47
C ALA A 275 0.55 -16.90 -7.79
N GLN A 276 -0.27 -15.90 -8.00
CA GLN A 276 -0.28 -15.09 -9.21
C GLN A 276 -0.21 -13.59 -8.89
N ALA A 277 0.09 -12.79 -9.91
CA ALA A 277 0.09 -11.34 -9.81
C ALA A 277 -1.15 -10.82 -9.06
N GLY A 278 -0.94 -9.98 -8.06
CA GLY A 278 -1.96 -9.43 -7.18
C GLY A 278 -2.10 -10.13 -5.83
N ASP A 279 -1.63 -11.37 -5.67
CA ASP A 279 -1.74 -12.08 -4.39
C ASP A 279 -0.77 -11.53 -3.34
N ASN A 280 -1.25 -11.38 -2.10
CA ASN A 280 -0.40 -11.09 -0.95
C ASN A 280 -0.04 -12.41 -0.26
N ILE A 281 1.20 -12.84 -0.38
CA ILE A 281 1.63 -14.16 0.03
C ILE A 281 2.78 -14.17 1.03
N GLY A 282 2.87 -15.28 1.77
CA GLY A 282 4.08 -15.72 2.43
C GLY A 282 4.72 -16.85 1.61
N CYS A 283 5.92 -16.61 1.10
CA CYS A 283 6.72 -17.58 0.36
C CYS A 283 7.75 -18.23 1.29
N LEU A 284 7.66 -19.53 1.48
CA LEU A 284 8.59 -20.31 2.29
C LEU A 284 9.83 -20.65 1.45
N LEU A 285 11.02 -20.26 1.95
CA LEU A 285 12.28 -20.33 1.23
C LEU A 285 13.16 -21.48 1.74
N ARG A 286 13.76 -22.23 0.81
CA ARG A 286 14.68 -23.32 1.15
C ARG A 286 16.08 -22.79 1.43
N GLY A 287 16.64 -23.16 2.60
CA GLY A 287 18.05 -22.92 2.91
C GLY A 287 18.43 -21.48 3.17
N ILE A 288 17.47 -20.57 3.27
CA ILE A 288 17.69 -19.16 3.57
C ILE A 288 17.40 -18.91 5.06
N LYS A 289 18.33 -18.27 5.74
CA LYS A 289 18.12 -17.78 7.11
C LYS A 289 17.48 -16.41 7.09
N ARG A 290 16.78 -16.04 8.15
CA ARG A 290 16.09 -14.76 8.25
C ARG A 290 17.03 -13.56 8.06
N GLU A 291 18.24 -13.64 8.58
CA GLU A 291 19.27 -12.59 8.46
C GLU A 291 19.86 -12.46 7.05
N GLU A 292 19.62 -13.42 6.16
CA GLU A 292 20.14 -13.42 4.77
C GLU A 292 19.22 -12.73 3.80
N ILE A 293 17.96 -12.52 4.16
CA ILE A 293 16.96 -11.80 3.37
C ILE A 293 16.41 -10.62 4.15
N VAL A 294 16.26 -9.47 3.48
CA VAL A 294 15.78 -8.22 4.11
C VAL A 294 14.72 -7.55 3.25
N ARG A 295 13.89 -6.73 3.90
CA ARG A 295 12.94 -5.85 3.23
C ARG A 295 13.64 -5.01 2.17
N GLY A 296 13.03 -4.86 1.01
CA GLY A 296 13.54 -4.11 -0.13
C GLY A 296 14.25 -4.95 -1.18
N GLN A 297 14.60 -6.20 -0.87
CA GLN A 297 14.97 -7.18 -1.89
C GLN A 297 13.72 -7.66 -2.65
N VAL A 298 13.91 -8.33 -3.76
CA VAL A 298 12.83 -8.99 -4.49
C VAL A 298 13.09 -10.49 -4.60
N LEU A 299 12.01 -11.27 -4.59
CA LEU A 299 12.01 -12.65 -5.08
C LEU A 299 11.60 -12.63 -6.54
N CYS A 300 12.37 -13.23 -7.41
CA CYS A 300 12.08 -13.26 -8.82
C CYS A 300 12.46 -14.59 -9.48
N LYS A 301 11.94 -14.80 -10.70
CA LYS A 301 12.39 -15.90 -11.55
C LYS A 301 13.88 -15.72 -11.85
N PRO A 302 14.73 -16.77 -11.77
CA PRO A 302 16.16 -16.66 -11.99
C PRO A 302 16.50 -15.94 -13.30
N GLY A 303 17.41 -14.96 -13.22
CA GLY A 303 17.89 -14.18 -14.36
C GLY A 303 16.89 -13.18 -14.95
N SER A 304 15.72 -12.96 -14.32
CA SER A 304 14.70 -12.05 -14.84
C SER A 304 14.85 -10.60 -14.39
N VAL A 305 15.59 -10.35 -13.32
CA VAL A 305 15.86 -9.00 -12.77
C VAL A 305 17.31 -8.93 -12.33
N THR A 306 17.94 -7.78 -12.55
CA THR A 306 19.31 -7.50 -12.11
C THR A 306 19.34 -6.36 -11.11
N PRO A 307 20.30 -6.37 -10.13
CA PRO A 307 20.48 -5.27 -9.21
C PRO A 307 21.33 -4.15 -9.84
N HIS A 308 20.98 -2.89 -9.58
CA HIS A 308 21.61 -1.71 -10.16
C HIS A 308 21.83 -0.63 -9.11
N THR A 309 22.90 0.14 -9.27
CA THR A 309 23.24 1.30 -8.43
C THR A 309 23.12 2.63 -9.15
N GLU A 310 23.21 2.65 -10.50
CA GLU A 310 23.20 3.87 -11.28
C GLU A 310 22.03 3.88 -12.27
N PHE A 311 21.25 4.95 -12.26
CA PHE A 311 20.09 5.11 -13.14
C PHE A 311 19.91 6.57 -13.55
N GLU A 312 19.15 6.77 -14.60
CA GLU A 312 18.55 8.07 -14.96
C GLU A 312 17.07 8.03 -14.63
N GLY A 313 16.55 9.10 -14.10
CA GLY A 313 15.13 9.21 -13.77
C GLY A 313 14.59 10.60 -14.04
N GLN A 314 13.40 10.65 -14.60
CA GLN A 314 12.63 11.89 -14.67
C GLN A 314 11.91 12.10 -13.35
N VAL A 315 12.11 13.27 -12.73
CA VAL A 315 11.56 13.58 -11.41
C VAL A 315 10.80 14.89 -11.41
N TYR A 316 9.76 14.93 -10.60
CA TYR A 316 9.04 16.12 -10.22
C TYR A 316 9.34 16.46 -8.77
N ILE A 317 9.72 17.70 -8.49
CA ILE A 317 10.02 18.15 -7.14
C ILE A 317 8.82 18.89 -6.58
N LEU A 318 8.28 18.37 -5.49
CA LEU A 318 7.07 18.90 -4.85
C LEU A 318 7.27 20.31 -4.34
N THR A 319 6.27 21.15 -4.56
CA THR A 319 6.21 22.52 -4.03
C THR A 319 5.98 22.52 -2.53
N LYS A 320 6.13 23.69 -1.90
CA LYS A 320 5.84 23.86 -0.47
C LYS A 320 4.36 23.60 -0.16
N GLU A 321 3.47 24.02 -1.04
CA GLU A 321 2.02 23.83 -0.93
C GLU A 321 1.63 22.36 -0.99
N GLU A 322 2.39 21.55 -1.75
CA GLU A 322 2.26 20.10 -1.83
C GLU A 322 2.95 19.36 -0.66
N GLY A 323 3.45 20.08 0.33
CA GLY A 323 4.17 19.50 1.47
C GLY A 323 5.65 19.21 1.20
N GLY A 324 6.17 19.58 0.06
CA GLY A 324 7.55 19.36 -0.38
C GLY A 324 8.54 20.38 0.16
N ARG A 325 9.56 20.68 -0.64
CA ARG A 325 10.63 21.63 -0.30
C ARG A 325 10.18 23.07 -0.50
N HIS A 326 10.85 23.99 0.21
CA HIS A 326 10.74 25.45 0.02
C HIS A 326 12.05 26.07 -0.45
N THR A 327 13.10 25.27 -0.61
CA THR A 327 14.42 25.70 -1.07
C THR A 327 14.89 24.83 -2.24
N PRO A 328 15.69 25.38 -3.17
CA PRO A 328 16.28 24.58 -4.25
C PRO A 328 17.29 23.57 -3.70
N PHE A 329 17.63 22.60 -4.55
CA PHE A 329 18.80 21.74 -4.32
C PHE A 329 19.77 21.85 -5.52
N PHE A 330 21.01 21.47 -5.26
CA PHE A 330 22.13 21.59 -6.20
C PHE A 330 22.66 20.20 -6.55
N ASP A 331 23.56 20.15 -7.53
CA ASP A 331 24.27 18.91 -7.85
C ASP A 331 24.92 18.28 -6.62
N GLY A 332 24.88 16.95 -6.55
CA GLY A 332 25.37 16.20 -5.39
C GLY A 332 24.40 16.14 -4.21
N TYR A 333 23.11 16.50 -4.41
CA TYR A 333 22.06 16.35 -3.40
C TYR A 333 21.91 14.89 -2.96
N ARG A 334 21.79 14.64 -1.64
CA ARG A 334 21.79 13.32 -1.04
C ARG A 334 20.49 13.00 -0.30
N PRO A 335 19.40 12.70 -1.02
CA PRO A 335 18.14 12.26 -0.42
C PRO A 335 18.13 10.75 -0.17
N GLN A 336 16.98 10.28 0.33
CA GLN A 336 16.57 8.89 0.28
C GLN A 336 15.70 8.65 -0.96
N PHE A 337 16.07 7.67 -1.77
CA PHE A 337 15.26 7.19 -2.87
C PHE A 337 14.43 6.00 -2.38
N TYR A 338 13.13 6.10 -2.43
CA TYR A 338 12.21 5.05 -1.99
C TYR A 338 11.75 4.23 -3.19
N PHE A 339 12.21 2.98 -3.26
CA PHE A 339 11.83 2.04 -4.32
C PHE A 339 11.06 0.87 -3.71
N ARG A 340 9.90 0.51 -4.26
CA ARG A 340 9.03 -0.58 -3.78
C ARG A 340 8.81 -0.53 -2.26
N THR A 341 9.55 -1.31 -1.50
CA THR A 341 9.36 -1.47 -0.05
C THR A 341 10.47 -0.88 0.81
N THR A 342 11.49 -0.24 0.21
CA THR A 342 12.66 0.27 0.95
C THR A 342 13.14 1.62 0.46
N ASP A 343 13.84 2.32 1.33
CA ASP A 343 14.56 3.54 1.03
C ASP A 343 16.08 3.29 1.00
N ILE A 344 16.74 3.85 -0.01
CA ILE A 344 18.19 3.79 -0.17
C ILE A 344 18.73 5.21 -0.30
N THR A 345 19.74 5.54 0.47
CA THR A 345 20.47 6.81 0.30
C THR A 345 21.20 6.80 -1.03
N GLY A 346 21.12 7.89 -1.77
CA GLY A 346 21.83 8.06 -3.02
C GLY A 346 22.22 9.51 -3.26
N VAL A 347 22.95 9.74 -4.34
CA VAL A 347 23.32 11.07 -4.83
C VAL A 347 22.51 11.36 -6.08
N ALA A 348 21.91 12.54 -6.15
CA ALA A 348 21.28 13.06 -7.35
C ALA A 348 22.24 13.99 -8.06
N HIS A 349 22.64 13.65 -9.28
CA HIS A 349 23.43 14.47 -10.17
C HIS A 349 22.54 15.16 -11.18
N LEU A 350 22.76 16.46 -11.34
CA LEU A 350 22.02 17.29 -12.28
C LEU A 350 22.65 17.24 -13.69
N PRO A 351 21.87 17.43 -14.75
CA PRO A 351 22.39 17.50 -16.10
C PRO A 351 23.29 18.71 -16.28
N GLU A 352 24.23 18.62 -17.23
CA GLU A 352 25.13 19.75 -17.58
C GLU A 352 24.32 21.01 -17.91
N GLY A 353 24.72 22.14 -17.33
CA GLY A 353 24.07 23.42 -17.50
C GLY A 353 22.91 23.70 -16.52
N THR A 354 22.56 22.73 -15.67
CA THR A 354 21.57 22.94 -14.60
C THR A 354 22.29 23.21 -13.29
N GLU A 355 22.24 24.45 -12.82
CA GLU A 355 22.91 24.84 -11.56
C GLU A 355 22.12 24.39 -10.32
N MET A 356 20.78 24.48 -10.39
CA MET A 356 19.89 24.12 -9.28
C MET A 356 18.53 23.65 -9.81
N VAL A 357 17.78 22.98 -8.96
CA VAL A 357 16.39 22.56 -9.19
C VAL A 357 15.49 23.17 -8.13
N MET A 358 14.43 23.83 -8.57
CA MET A 358 13.45 24.50 -7.72
C MET A 358 12.29 23.54 -7.37
N PRO A 359 11.62 23.77 -6.22
CA PRO A 359 10.29 23.18 -6.00
C PRO A 359 9.33 23.52 -7.14
N GLY A 360 8.62 22.52 -7.67
CA GLY A 360 7.75 22.63 -8.85
C GLY A 360 8.42 22.26 -10.18
N ASP A 361 9.73 22.05 -10.18
CA ASP A 361 10.43 21.68 -11.42
C ASP A 361 10.28 20.22 -11.78
N ASN A 362 10.24 19.96 -13.09
CA ASN A 362 10.47 18.65 -13.68
C ASN A 362 11.91 18.59 -14.22
N VAL A 363 12.69 17.64 -13.79
CA VAL A 363 14.09 17.49 -14.18
C VAL A 363 14.46 16.03 -14.39
N THR A 364 15.38 15.78 -15.31
CA THR A 364 16.04 14.46 -15.42
C THR A 364 17.27 14.45 -14.54
N ILE A 365 17.36 13.52 -13.61
CA ILE A 365 18.54 13.34 -12.75
C ILE A 365 19.24 12.03 -13.06
N LYS A 366 20.55 11.98 -12.80
CA LYS A 366 21.28 10.71 -12.66
C LYS A 366 21.40 10.38 -11.17
N GLY A 367 20.80 9.27 -10.76
CA GLY A 367 20.86 8.74 -9.41
C GLY A 367 22.01 7.75 -9.23
N GLU A 368 22.77 7.88 -8.15
CA GLU A 368 23.80 6.93 -7.71
C GLU A 368 23.47 6.46 -6.30
N LEU A 369 23.09 5.18 -6.15
CA LEU A 369 22.67 4.57 -4.90
C LEU A 369 23.86 3.95 -4.16
N ILE A 370 23.83 4.01 -2.82
CA ILE A 370 24.87 3.38 -1.99
C ILE A 370 24.80 1.85 -1.94
N HIS A 371 23.65 1.28 -2.28
CA HIS A 371 23.44 -0.17 -2.40
C HIS A 371 22.67 -0.48 -3.69
N PRO A 372 22.96 -1.63 -4.31
CA PRO A 372 22.21 -2.04 -5.50
C PRO A 372 20.78 -2.43 -5.12
N ILE A 373 19.83 -2.09 -5.98
CA ILE A 373 18.44 -2.53 -5.86
C ILE A 373 17.98 -3.22 -7.15
N ALA A 374 17.00 -4.10 -7.02
CA ALA A 374 16.32 -4.67 -8.17
C ALA A 374 15.57 -3.56 -8.92
N MET A 375 16.06 -3.20 -10.12
CA MET A 375 15.59 -2.04 -10.86
C MET A 375 15.27 -2.42 -12.31
N GLU A 376 14.24 -1.78 -12.85
CA GLU A 376 13.83 -1.89 -14.25
C GLU A 376 13.43 -0.51 -14.77
N GLU A 377 13.55 -0.27 -16.07
CA GLU A 377 13.04 0.94 -16.70
C GLU A 377 11.53 1.02 -16.49
N GLY A 378 11.06 2.23 -16.18
CA GLY A 378 9.66 2.47 -15.83
C GLY A 378 9.33 2.34 -14.34
N LEU A 379 10.25 1.83 -13.50
CA LEU A 379 10.03 1.73 -12.06
C LEU A 379 9.84 3.13 -11.45
N LYS A 380 8.75 3.31 -10.71
CA LYS A 380 8.46 4.54 -9.97
C LYS A 380 9.25 4.58 -8.67
N PHE A 381 9.58 5.78 -8.21
CA PHE A 381 10.22 6.02 -6.93
C PHE A 381 9.80 7.35 -6.32
N ALA A 382 9.89 7.45 -5.00
CA ALA A 382 9.76 8.71 -4.28
C ALA A 382 11.13 9.20 -3.80
N ILE A 383 11.29 10.52 -3.70
CA ILE A 383 12.46 11.17 -3.11
C ILE A 383 12.04 11.71 -1.74
N ARG A 384 12.80 11.35 -0.70
CA ARG A 384 12.48 11.71 0.67
C ARG A 384 13.66 12.41 1.35
N GLU A 385 13.32 13.40 2.19
CA GLU A 385 14.28 14.15 3.00
C GLU A 385 13.66 14.45 4.36
N GLY A 386 14.37 14.19 5.45
CA GLY A 386 13.92 14.52 6.81
C GLY A 386 12.56 13.92 7.18
N GLY A 387 12.24 12.71 6.66
CA GLY A 387 10.96 12.04 6.90
C GLY A 387 9.82 12.49 5.98
N ARG A 388 10.02 13.46 5.09
CA ARG A 388 9.01 13.98 4.15
C ARG A 388 9.28 13.52 2.73
N THR A 389 8.23 13.36 1.94
CA THR A 389 8.34 13.20 0.50
C THR A 389 8.55 14.57 -0.13
N VAL A 390 9.62 14.73 -0.90
CA VAL A 390 10.01 16.00 -1.54
C VAL A 390 10.00 15.92 -3.04
N GLY A 391 9.77 14.74 -3.61
CA GLY A 391 9.65 14.54 -5.03
C GLY A 391 9.26 13.13 -5.38
N SER A 392 8.91 12.92 -6.63
CA SER A 392 8.62 11.62 -7.21
C SER A 392 9.23 11.51 -8.60
N GLY A 393 9.51 10.28 -9.00
CA GLY A 393 10.11 10.07 -10.31
C GLY A 393 9.87 8.67 -10.86
N ARG A 394 10.37 8.50 -12.07
CA ARG A 394 10.35 7.23 -12.81
C ARG A 394 11.71 6.98 -13.41
N VAL A 395 12.21 5.76 -13.29
CA VAL A 395 13.44 5.33 -13.94
C VAL A 395 13.25 5.34 -15.46
N THR A 396 14.09 6.07 -16.16
CA THR A 396 14.06 6.18 -17.63
C THR A 396 15.17 5.37 -18.29
N LYS A 397 16.30 5.18 -17.58
CA LYS A 397 17.43 4.42 -18.07
C LYS A 397 18.25 3.86 -16.92
N ILE A 398 18.87 2.71 -17.14
CA ILE A 398 19.73 2.03 -16.19
C ILE A 398 21.15 1.97 -16.75
N PHE A 399 22.16 2.24 -15.90
CA PHE A 399 23.57 2.25 -16.33
C PHE A 399 24.40 1.13 -15.69
N LYS A 400 24.22 0.90 -14.37
CA LYS A 400 25.02 -0.09 -13.63
C LYS A 400 24.27 -0.65 -12.45
#